data_bac2815c522fe0f2ef91fd17cb23761e
#
_entry.id   bac2815c522fe0f2ef91fd17cb23761e
#
_cell.length_a   1.000
_cell.length_b   1.000
_cell.length_c   1.000
_cell.angle_alpha   90.00
_cell.angle_beta   90.00
_cell.angle_gamma   90.00
#
_symmetry.space_group_name_H-M   'P 1'
#
loop_
_entity.id
_entity.type
_entity.pdbx_description
1 polymer ?
#
loop_
_entity_poly.entity_id
_entity_poly.type
_entity_poly.pdbx_seq_one_letter_code
_entity_poly.pdbx_strand_id
1 'polypeptide(L)'
;NRMFRIKEVEDRLKCPAKLQEDCIKTRDLALLGDLAADYESLVLYNLDTSGSVLTMNNKVQIFADGEEKFQELKADLEQAREYIHMEYYIIKNDEVFDSIAPILIRKAEEGVQVRILADGMGGRFMPGSRWEILESRWAFSSRRYWAA
;
A
#
# COMPACT_ATOMS: atom_id res chain seq x y z
N ASN A 1 20.72 -2.76 -5.83
CA ASN A 1 20.34 -3.59 -4.68
C ASN A 1 18.83 -3.81 -4.51
N ARG A 2 18.06 -3.63 -5.61
CA ARG A 2 16.60 -3.84 -5.64
C ARG A 2 16.25 -5.34 -5.64
N MET A 3 17.05 -6.14 -6.33
CA MET A 3 16.84 -7.60 -6.46
C MET A 3 16.99 -8.33 -5.11
N PHE A 4 17.87 -7.86 -4.23
CA PHE A 4 18.04 -8.42 -2.88
C PHE A 4 16.83 -8.18 -1.97
N ARG A 5 16.17 -7.01 -2.08
CA ARG A 5 14.98 -6.69 -1.28
C ARG A 5 13.75 -7.52 -1.69
N ILE A 6 13.57 -7.77 -2.98
CA ILE A 6 12.47 -8.62 -3.48
C ILE A 6 12.65 -10.04 -2.96
N LYS A 7 13.86 -10.60 -3.07
CA LYS A 7 14.17 -11.94 -2.58
C LYS A 7 13.98 -12.08 -1.07
N GLU A 8 14.36 -11.05 -0.30
CA GLU A 8 14.14 -11.03 1.16
C GLU A 8 12.65 -11.04 1.52
N VAL A 9 11.81 -10.31 0.79
CA VAL A 9 10.37 -10.30 0.98
C VAL A 9 9.76 -11.65 0.57
N GLU A 10 10.17 -12.21 -0.57
CA GLU A 10 9.75 -13.54 -1.02
C GLU A 10 10.11 -14.62 0.00
N ASP A 11 11.32 -14.57 0.55
CA ASP A 11 11.76 -15.54 1.55
C ASP A 11 11.00 -15.42 2.87
N ARG A 12 10.59 -14.22 3.26
CA ARG A 12 9.73 -13.98 4.44
C ARG A 12 8.30 -14.50 4.24
N LEU A 13 7.78 -14.48 3.01
CA LEU A 13 6.44 -14.95 2.70
C LEU A 13 6.35 -16.47 2.51
N LYS A 14 7.46 -17.14 2.18
CA LYS A 14 7.48 -18.60 1.96
C LYS A 14 7.04 -19.41 3.19
N CYS A 15 7.48 -19.01 4.37
CA CYS A 15 7.14 -19.72 5.60
C CYS A 15 5.64 -19.61 5.96
N PRO A 16 5.04 -18.40 5.97
CA PRO A 16 3.60 -18.27 6.17
C PRO A 16 2.76 -18.98 5.09
N ALA A 17 3.16 -18.90 3.81
CA ALA A 17 2.47 -19.56 2.71
C ALA A 17 2.48 -21.08 2.89
N LYS A 18 3.63 -21.66 3.21
CA LYS A 18 3.76 -23.09 3.46
C LYS A 18 2.96 -23.55 4.67
N LEU A 19 2.96 -22.76 5.74
CA LEU A 19 2.15 -23.05 6.94
C LEU A 19 0.66 -23.10 6.59
N GLN A 20 0.17 -22.14 5.81
CA GLN A 20 -1.23 -22.13 5.38
C GLN A 20 -1.55 -23.32 4.47
N GLU A 21 -0.68 -23.64 3.52
CA GLU A 21 -0.83 -24.80 2.65
C GLU A 21 -0.91 -26.10 3.47
N ASP A 22 -0.05 -26.26 4.47
CA ASP A 22 -0.06 -27.43 5.35
C ASP A 22 -1.34 -27.48 6.21
N CYS A 23 -1.78 -26.36 6.77
CA CYS A 23 -3.04 -26.28 7.52
C CYS A 23 -4.25 -26.69 6.67
N ILE A 24 -4.31 -26.23 5.42
CA ILE A 24 -5.41 -26.57 4.50
C ILE A 24 -5.35 -28.04 4.07
N LYS A 25 -4.17 -28.60 3.79
CA LYS A 25 -3.99 -30.02 3.43
C LYS A 25 -4.36 -30.96 4.57
N THR A 26 -4.06 -30.59 5.78
CA THR A 26 -4.43 -31.37 6.98
C THR A 26 -5.86 -31.15 7.42
N ARG A 27 -6.58 -30.19 6.81
CA ARG A 27 -7.89 -29.68 7.24
C ARG A 27 -7.91 -29.18 8.67
N ASP A 28 -6.77 -28.81 9.20
CA ASP A 28 -6.65 -28.13 10.49
C ASP A 28 -6.75 -26.62 10.24
N LEU A 29 -7.98 -26.16 10.01
CA LEU A 29 -8.29 -24.75 9.74
C LEU A 29 -8.46 -23.92 11.02
N ALA A 30 -8.22 -24.51 12.17
CA ALA A 30 -8.40 -23.82 13.46
C ALA A 30 -7.59 -22.53 13.57
N LEU A 31 -6.40 -22.48 12.95
CA LEU A 31 -5.56 -21.29 12.90
C LEU A 31 -6.09 -20.20 11.93
N LEU A 32 -6.97 -20.57 10.99
CA LEU A 32 -7.51 -19.67 9.96
C LEU A 32 -8.92 -19.17 10.32
N GLY A 33 -9.53 -19.71 11.38
CA GLY A 33 -10.86 -19.36 11.85
C GLY A 33 -12.00 -19.93 10.98
N ASP A 34 -13.24 -19.76 11.43
CA ASP A 34 -14.44 -20.36 10.83
C ASP A 34 -14.66 -19.91 9.38
N LEU A 35 -14.32 -18.64 9.05
CA LEU A 35 -14.43 -18.10 7.69
C LEU A 35 -13.55 -18.85 6.67
N ALA A 36 -12.42 -19.40 7.10
CA ALA A 36 -11.53 -20.11 6.18
C ALA A 36 -12.14 -21.45 5.69
N ALA A 37 -13.01 -22.08 6.49
CA ALA A 37 -13.70 -23.28 6.10
C ALA A 37 -14.66 -23.04 4.93
N ASP A 38 -15.37 -21.92 4.96
CA ASP A 38 -16.33 -21.53 3.91
C ASP A 38 -15.64 -21.09 2.60
N TYR A 39 -14.40 -20.60 2.71
CA TYR A 39 -13.64 -20.03 1.58
C TYR A 39 -12.36 -20.82 1.25
N GLU A 40 -12.25 -22.07 1.68
CA GLU A 40 -11.05 -22.91 1.49
C GLU A 40 -10.55 -22.91 0.03
N SER A 41 -11.45 -23.14 -0.91
CA SER A 41 -11.11 -23.18 -2.34
C SER A 41 -10.54 -21.86 -2.85
N LEU A 42 -11.06 -20.73 -2.37
CA LEU A 42 -10.60 -19.40 -2.75
C LEU A 42 -9.23 -19.09 -2.13
N VAL A 43 -9.03 -19.48 -0.87
CA VAL A 43 -7.74 -19.32 -0.17
C VAL A 43 -6.65 -20.12 -0.89
N LEU A 44 -6.92 -21.39 -1.21
CA LEU A 44 -5.99 -22.25 -1.96
C LEU A 44 -5.71 -21.69 -3.35
N TYR A 45 -6.73 -21.29 -4.09
CA TYR A 45 -6.55 -20.71 -5.41
C TYR A 45 -5.64 -19.48 -5.40
N ASN A 46 -5.84 -18.57 -4.46
CA ASN A 46 -5.00 -17.37 -4.34
C ASN A 46 -3.58 -17.71 -3.90
N LEU A 47 -3.41 -18.68 -3.00
CA LEU A 47 -2.09 -19.13 -2.58
C LEU A 47 -1.31 -19.76 -3.75
N ASP A 48 -1.93 -20.67 -4.50
CA ASP A 48 -1.30 -21.39 -5.61
C ASP A 48 -0.98 -20.48 -6.81
N THR A 49 -1.88 -19.56 -7.14
CA THR A 49 -1.74 -18.73 -8.36
C THR A 49 -0.91 -17.48 -8.18
N SER A 50 -0.97 -16.86 -7.02
CA SER A 50 -0.32 -15.58 -6.76
C SER A 50 0.57 -15.55 -5.52
N GLY A 51 0.66 -16.65 -4.76
CA GLY A 51 1.38 -16.69 -3.49
C GLY A 51 0.74 -15.81 -2.41
N SER A 52 -0.54 -15.47 -2.58
CA SER A 52 -1.26 -14.59 -1.64
C SER A 52 -1.65 -15.35 -0.39
N VAL A 53 -1.10 -14.91 0.73
CA VAL A 53 -1.33 -15.50 2.05
C VAL A 53 -2.57 -14.87 2.69
N LEU A 54 -3.47 -15.69 3.24
CA LEU A 54 -4.61 -15.21 4.02
C LEU A 54 -4.12 -14.52 5.31
N THR A 55 -4.65 -13.35 5.60
CA THR A 55 -4.41 -12.63 6.85
C THR A 55 -5.73 -12.31 7.54
N MET A 56 -5.80 -12.54 8.86
CA MET A 56 -7.03 -12.40 9.65
C MET A 56 -7.04 -11.15 10.55
N ASN A 57 -5.91 -10.47 10.67
CA ASN A 57 -5.74 -9.29 11.53
C ASN A 57 -5.92 -7.97 10.77
N ASN A 58 -6.85 -7.95 9.81
CA ASN A 58 -7.16 -6.77 9.02
C ASN A 58 -8.37 -6.03 9.61
N LYS A 59 -8.29 -4.70 9.62
CA LYS A 59 -9.44 -3.83 9.81
C LYS A 59 -9.80 -3.23 8.45
N VAL A 60 -11.01 -3.49 7.98
CA VAL A 60 -11.51 -3.02 6.69
C VAL A 60 -12.62 -2.01 6.91
N GLN A 61 -12.53 -0.87 6.22
CA GLN A 61 -13.57 0.15 6.18
C GLN A 61 -13.94 0.40 4.71
N ILE A 62 -15.22 0.37 4.40
CA ILE A 62 -15.74 0.59 3.06
C ILE A 62 -16.38 1.96 3.00
N PHE A 63 -15.97 2.77 2.02
CA PHE A 63 -16.54 4.07 1.73
C PHE A 63 -17.36 3.98 0.44
N ALA A 64 -18.60 4.42 0.49
CA ALA A 64 -19.46 4.50 -0.69
C ALA A 64 -19.22 5.79 -1.49
N ASP A 65 -18.62 6.81 -0.86
CA ASP A 65 -18.33 8.11 -1.43
C ASP A 65 -16.83 8.42 -1.37
N GLY A 66 -16.31 8.99 -2.47
CA GLY A 66 -14.90 9.39 -2.56
C GLY A 66 -14.55 10.56 -1.66
N GLU A 67 -15.48 11.48 -1.42
CA GLU A 67 -15.24 12.62 -0.53
C GLU A 67 -15.05 12.16 0.90
N GLU A 68 -15.94 11.29 1.40
CA GLU A 68 -15.83 10.67 2.73
C GLU A 68 -14.47 9.94 2.88
N LYS A 69 -14.09 9.16 1.88
CA LYS A 69 -12.79 8.46 1.86
C LYS A 69 -11.61 9.42 1.97
N PHE A 70 -11.66 10.56 1.26
CA PHE A 70 -10.57 11.54 1.31
C PHE A 70 -10.54 12.36 2.60
N GLN A 71 -11.68 12.57 3.27
CA GLN A 71 -11.70 13.17 4.60
C GLN A 71 -11.01 12.26 5.62
N GLU A 72 -11.32 10.96 5.61
CA GLU A 72 -10.66 9.98 6.48
C GLU A 72 -9.17 9.87 6.17
N LEU A 73 -8.79 9.81 4.88
CA LEU A 73 -7.38 9.82 4.48
C LEU A 73 -6.62 11.02 5.05
N LYS A 74 -7.21 12.23 5.01
CA LYS A 74 -6.58 13.41 5.59
C LYS A 74 -6.38 13.28 7.10
N ALA A 75 -7.38 12.74 7.81
CA ALA A 75 -7.28 12.49 9.23
C ALA A 75 -6.17 11.48 9.58
N ASP A 76 -6.02 10.41 8.79
CA ASP A 76 -4.95 9.44 8.95
C ASP A 76 -3.57 10.05 8.67
N LEU A 77 -3.45 10.86 7.61
CA LEU A 77 -2.20 11.55 7.27
C LEU A 77 -1.76 12.50 8.40
N GLU A 78 -2.70 13.21 9.03
CA GLU A 78 -2.42 14.07 10.17
C GLU A 78 -1.89 13.32 11.38
N GLN A 79 -2.32 12.09 11.59
CA GLN A 79 -1.93 11.25 12.72
C GLN A 79 -0.60 10.51 12.49
N ALA A 80 -0.08 10.49 11.27
CA ALA A 80 1.16 9.80 10.94
C ALA A 80 2.35 10.35 11.74
N ARG A 81 3.20 9.46 12.27
CA ARG A 81 4.35 9.82 13.11
C ARG A 81 5.69 9.33 12.58
N GLU A 82 5.70 8.23 11.85
CA GLU A 82 6.94 7.60 11.39
C GLU A 82 7.10 7.69 9.87
N TYR A 83 6.09 7.22 9.13
CA TYR A 83 6.13 7.25 7.67
C TYR A 83 4.74 7.36 7.05
N ILE A 84 4.72 7.88 5.82
CA ILE A 84 3.57 7.91 4.90
C ILE A 84 4.04 7.31 3.59
N HIS A 85 3.47 6.18 3.17
CA HIS A 85 3.70 5.57 1.88
C HIS A 85 2.41 5.61 1.05
N MET A 86 2.44 6.31 -0.06
CA MET A 86 1.31 6.45 -0.98
C MET A 86 1.66 5.83 -2.33
N GLU A 87 0.78 4.99 -2.85
CA GLU A 87 0.93 4.39 -4.17
C GLU A 87 -0.34 4.65 -4.99
N TYR A 88 -0.18 5.29 -6.15
CA TYR A 88 -1.28 5.63 -7.03
C TYR A 88 -0.92 5.34 -8.49
N TYR A 89 -1.87 4.78 -9.24
CA TYR A 89 -1.76 4.66 -10.68
C TYR A 89 -1.81 6.04 -11.34
N ILE A 90 -2.79 6.87 -10.97
CA ILE A 90 -2.94 8.23 -11.49
C ILE A 90 -2.93 9.23 -10.34
N ILE A 91 -2.05 10.24 -10.46
CA ILE A 91 -2.06 11.43 -9.59
C ILE A 91 -2.26 12.65 -10.51
N LYS A 92 -3.29 13.43 -10.21
CA LYS A 92 -3.61 14.66 -10.93
C LYS A 92 -3.29 15.89 -10.08
N ASN A 93 -2.98 16.98 -10.77
CA ASN A 93 -2.88 18.29 -10.15
C ASN A 93 -4.29 18.91 -10.08
N ASP A 94 -5.07 18.50 -9.10
CA ASP A 94 -6.46 18.88 -8.88
C ASP A 94 -6.71 19.27 -7.42
N GLU A 95 -7.94 19.68 -7.13
CA GLU A 95 -8.36 20.12 -5.79
C GLU A 95 -8.17 19.04 -4.72
N VAL A 96 -8.31 17.75 -5.10
CA VAL A 96 -8.11 16.63 -4.17
C VAL A 96 -6.65 16.60 -3.73
N PHE A 97 -5.72 16.63 -4.70
CA PHE A 97 -4.30 16.64 -4.38
C PHE A 97 -3.88 17.91 -3.65
N ASP A 98 -4.44 19.07 -4.04
CA ASP A 98 -4.19 20.35 -3.37
C ASP A 98 -4.63 20.35 -1.90
N SER A 99 -5.65 19.57 -1.55
CA SER A 99 -6.09 19.40 -0.17
C SER A 99 -5.18 18.52 0.67
N ILE A 100 -4.40 17.64 0.03
CA ILE A 100 -3.52 16.65 0.69
C ILE A 100 -2.07 17.15 0.75
N ALA A 101 -1.59 17.80 -0.29
CA ALA A 101 -0.19 18.21 -0.42
C ALA A 101 0.34 19.05 0.77
N PRO A 102 -0.40 20.02 1.31
CA PRO A 102 0.05 20.78 2.49
C PRO A 102 0.28 19.89 3.73
N ILE A 103 -0.56 18.86 3.91
CA ILE A 103 -0.43 17.91 5.01
C ILE A 103 0.87 17.12 4.84
N LEU A 104 1.11 16.59 3.65
CA LEU A 104 2.32 15.81 3.34
C LEU A 104 3.60 16.64 3.55
N ILE A 105 3.60 17.90 3.08
CA ILE A 105 4.73 18.82 3.26
C ILE A 105 4.99 19.06 4.75
N ARG A 106 3.96 19.42 5.50
CA ARG A 106 4.10 19.66 6.94
C ARG A 106 4.60 18.40 7.66
N LYS A 107 4.04 17.21 7.35
CA LYS A 107 4.49 15.95 7.94
C LYS A 107 5.96 15.65 7.62
N ALA A 108 6.41 15.93 6.41
CA ALA A 108 7.83 15.82 6.06
C ALA A 108 8.71 16.79 6.86
N GLU A 109 8.25 18.03 7.09
CA GLU A 109 8.92 19.03 7.93
C GLU A 109 8.97 18.62 9.41
N GLU A 110 7.97 17.87 9.90
CA GLU A 110 7.94 17.24 11.22
C GLU A 110 8.87 16.01 11.33
N GLY A 111 9.52 15.58 10.25
CA GLY A 111 10.44 14.45 10.22
C GLY A 111 9.79 13.10 9.84
N VAL A 112 8.50 13.10 9.48
CA VAL A 112 7.83 11.90 8.97
C VAL A 112 8.37 11.56 7.58
N GLN A 113 8.72 10.30 7.33
CA GLN A 113 9.22 9.86 6.05
C GLN A 113 8.08 9.75 5.03
N VAL A 114 7.97 10.70 4.09
CA VAL A 114 6.94 10.70 3.05
C VAL A 114 7.49 10.10 1.75
N ARG A 115 6.80 9.10 1.20
CA ARG A 115 7.13 8.48 -0.09
C ARG A 115 5.88 8.37 -0.94
N ILE A 116 5.96 8.86 -2.18
CA ILE A 116 4.89 8.71 -3.17
C ILE A 116 5.44 7.90 -4.35
N LEU A 117 4.73 6.85 -4.69
CA LEU A 117 4.94 6.05 -5.87
C LEU A 117 3.82 6.31 -6.86
N ALA A 118 4.15 6.76 -8.06
CA ALA A 118 3.20 6.98 -9.14
C ALA A 118 3.65 6.21 -10.38
N ASP A 119 2.67 5.67 -11.12
CA ASP A 119 2.93 5.10 -12.45
C ASP A 119 3.45 6.17 -13.42
N GLY A 120 4.36 5.77 -14.34
CA GLY A 120 4.98 6.70 -15.29
C GLY A 120 3.99 7.37 -16.24
N MET A 121 2.92 6.69 -16.60
CA MET A 121 1.85 7.27 -17.45
C MET A 121 0.89 8.11 -16.59
N GLY A 122 0.47 7.61 -15.45
CA GLY A 122 -0.47 8.30 -14.56
C GLY A 122 0.13 9.52 -13.86
N GLY A 123 1.42 9.48 -13.54
CA GLY A 123 2.12 10.60 -12.89
C GLY A 123 2.41 11.80 -13.80
N ARG A 124 2.25 11.68 -15.14
CA ARG A 124 2.46 12.79 -16.08
C ARG A 124 1.38 13.88 -16.01
N PHE A 125 0.24 13.60 -15.36
CA PHE A 125 -0.81 14.60 -15.14
C PHE A 125 -0.45 15.62 -14.05
N MET A 126 0.65 15.39 -13.35
CA MET A 126 1.21 16.34 -12.39
C MET A 126 2.41 17.07 -13.02
N PRO A 127 2.44 18.41 -13.05
CA PRO A 127 3.56 19.17 -13.56
C PRO A 127 4.87 18.84 -12.84
N GLY A 128 6.00 18.85 -13.58
CA GLY A 128 7.33 18.58 -13.04
C GLY A 128 7.68 19.50 -11.86
N SER A 129 7.34 20.77 -11.96
CA SER A 129 7.54 21.75 -10.89
C SER A 129 6.86 21.40 -9.57
N ARG A 130 5.71 20.73 -9.63
CA ARG A 130 5.04 20.25 -8.40
C ARG A 130 5.81 19.09 -7.75
N TRP A 131 6.35 18.18 -8.57
CA TRP A 131 7.22 17.12 -8.07
C TRP A 131 8.48 17.68 -7.42
N GLU A 132 9.11 18.67 -8.07
CA GLU A 132 10.29 19.34 -7.54
C GLU A 132 10.03 20.04 -6.20
N ILE A 133 8.89 20.70 -6.03
CA ILE A 133 8.49 21.30 -4.74
C ILE A 133 8.35 20.24 -3.66
N LEU A 134 7.71 19.11 -3.97
CA LEU A 134 7.55 18.01 -3.04
C LEU A 134 8.88 17.36 -2.69
N GLU A 135 9.76 17.16 -3.69
CA GLU A 135 11.09 16.54 -3.51
C GLU A 135 12.09 17.47 -2.81
N SER A 136 11.95 18.78 -2.94
CA SER A 136 12.83 19.76 -2.28
C SER A 136 12.60 19.85 -0.77
N ARG A 137 11.47 19.34 -0.29
CA ARG A 137 11.15 19.29 1.14
C ARG A 137 11.68 17.98 1.74
N TRP A 138 12.33 18.07 2.88
CA TRP A 138 13.08 17.01 3.57
C TRP A 138 12.29 15.70 3.72
N ALA A 139 12.95 14.55 3.44
CA ALA A 139 12.43 13.20 3.52
C ALA A 139 11.37 12.81 2.48
N PHE A 140 11.10 13.64 1.49
CA PHE A 140 10.18 13.33 0.41
C PHE A 140 10.91 12.57 -0.72
N SER A 141 10.39 11.42 -1.14
CA SER A 141 10.90 10.66 -2.27
C SER A 141 9.75 10.30 -3.20
N SER A 142 9.73 10.84 -4.40
CA SER A 142 8.84 10.41 -5.47
C SER A 142 9.58 9.48 -6.43
N ARG A 143 8.92 8.46 -6.94
CA ARG A 143 9.42 7.62 -8.02
C ARG A 143 8.34 7.43 -9.06
N ARG A 144 8.64 7.83 -10.29
CA ARG A 144 7.86 7.48 -11.46
C ARG A 144 8.42 6.18 -12.05
N TYR A 145 7.60 5.16 -12.12
CA TYR A 145 7.97 3.91 -12.80
C TYR A 145 7.48 3.97 -14.24
N TRP A 146 8.43 3.84 -15.17
CA TRP A 146 8.13 3.48 -16.55
C TRP A 146 8.14 1.95 -16.60
N ALA A 147 7.01 1.34 -16.91
CA ALA A 147 7.02 -0.03 -17.40
C ALA A 147 7.74 0.00 -18.76
N ALA A 148 8.86 -0.73 -18.85
CA ALA A 148 9.57 -0.94 -20.10
C ALA A 148 8.78 -1.94 -20.96
#